data_c16bad22d6bf087bd44ad7781f217590
#
_entry.id   c16bad22d6bf087bd44ad7781f217590
#
_cell.length_a   1.000
_cell.length_b   1.000
_cell.length_c   1.000
_cell.angle_alpha   90.00
_cell.angle_beta   90.00
_cell.angle_gamma   90.00
#
_symmetry.space_group_name_H-M   'P 1'
#
loop_
_entity.id
_entity.type
_entity.pdbx_description
1 polymer ?
#
loop_
_entity_poly.entity_id
_entity_poly.type
_entity_poly.pdbx_seq_one_letter_code
_entity_poly.pdbx_strand_id
1 'polypeptide(L)'
;MRASVDLSRLRAFLEELARAAREPTRLYLTGGASQLLRGLRESTLDIDLTFEPESDELLRSMVSLKEWQSVNVEIVSPVHFVPALPGWRDRCEFVMQIGKLAVLHFDPYTQALSKLERGHVRDMQDVQALVGERIVDPVRLRTLFAEARSELFRYPAIDPKSLSTAVDRLVGVDKA
;
A
#
# COMPACT_ATOMS: atom_id res chain seq x y z
N MET A 1 2.87 23.05 8.68
CA MET A 1 3.56 21.75 8.56
C MET A 1 2.57 20.69 9.04
N ARG A 2 2.19 19.70 8.20
CA ARG A 2 1.27 18.64 8.61
C ARG A 2 1.95 17.71 9.60
N ALA A 3 1.19 17.25 10.60
CA ALA A 3 1.74 16.41 11.65
C ALA A 3 1.87 14.96 11.20
N SER A 4 2.85 14.25 11.75
CA SER A 4 2.99 12.80 11.60
C SER A 4 1.73 12.07 12.11
N VAL A 5 1.37 11.01 11.44
CA VAL A 5 0.21 10.16 11.76
C VAL A 5 0.69 8.94 12.51
N ASP A 6 0.30 8.80 13.77
CA ASP A 6 0.45 7.59 14.56
C ASP A 6 -0.78 6.67 14.44
N LEU A 7 -0.76 5.54 15.11
CA LEU A 7 -1.85 4.55 15.05
C LEU A 7 -3.19 5.10 15.55
N SER A 8 -3.17 5.95 16.60
CA SER A 8 -4.39 6.55 17.16
C SER A 8 -5.03 7.51 16.17
N ARG A 9 -4.23 8.37 15.55
CA ARG A 9 -4.71 9.31 14.53
C ARG A 9 -5.21 8.60 13.27
N LEU A 10 -4.51 7.54 12.83
CA LEU A 10 -4.97 6.74 11.69
C LEU A 10 -6.32 6.10 11.97
N ARG A 11 -6.52 5.53 13.15
CA ARG A 11 -7.81 4.94 13.55
C ARG A 11 -8.91 5.99 13.61
N ALA A 12 -8.67 7.14 14.24
CA ALA A 12 -9.62 8.23 14.28
C ALA A 12 -10.00 8.74 12.88
N PHE A 13 -9.03 8.82 11.97
CA PHE A 13 -9.29 9.16 10.57
C PHE A 13 -10.19 8.13 9.89
N LEU A 14 -9.93 6.84 10.05
CA LEU A 14 -10.73 5.77 9.45
C LEU A 14 -12.16 5.74 10.01
N GLU A 15 -12.34 5.97 11.32
CA GLU A 15 -13.65 6.04 11.98
C GLU A 15 -14.49 7.20 11.44
N GLU A 16 -13.89 8.39 11.31
CA GLU A 16 -14.59 9.55 10.74
C GLU A 16 -14.91 9.34 9.26
N LEU A 17 -13.99 8.79 8.49
CA LEU A 17 -14.21 8.49 7.08
C LEU A 17 -15.34 7.47 6.90
N ALA A 18 -15.41 6.45 7.77
CA ALA A 18 -16.44 5.43 7.71
C ALA A 18 -17.86 5.97 7.93
N ARG A 19 -18.03 7.10 8.63
CA ARG A 19 -19.34 7.76 8.79
C ARG A 19 -19.89 8.31 7.50
N ALA A 20 -19.02 8.62 6.53
CA ALA A 20 -19.40 9.09 5.21
C ALA A 20 -19.75 7.93 4.24
N ALA A 21 -19.41 6.69 4.56
CA ALA A 21 -19.69 5.54 3.71
C ALA A 21 -21.20 5.23 3.69
N ARG A 22 -21.84 5.43 2.56
CA ARG A 22 -23.29 5.16 2.36
C ARG A 22 -23.56 3.74 1.89
N GLU A 23 -22.61 3.15 1.15
CA GLU A 23 -22.69 1.82 0.60
C GLU A 23 -21.51 0.98 1.10
N PRO A 24 -21.64 -0.37 1.10
CA PRO A 24 -20.51 -1.26 1.41
C PRO A 24 -19.32 -0.95 0.49
N THR A 25 -18.20 -0.54 1.07
CA THR A 25 -17.01 -0.12 0.35
C THR A 25 -15.78 -0.77 0.97
N ARG A 26 -14.87 -1.26 0.13
CA ARG A 26 -13.54 -1.68 0.54
C ARG A 26 -12.58 -0.50 0.48
N LEU A 27 -11.87 -0.26 1.57
CA LEU A 27 -10.78 0.69 1.62
C LEU A 27 -9.49 -0.09 1.73
N TYR A 28 -8.61 0.11 0.77
CA TYR A 28 -7.28 -0.50 0.76
C TYR A 28 -6.26 0.52 1.22
N LEU A 29 -5.59 0.23 2.35
CA LEU A 29 -4.45 0.99 2.81
C LEU A 29 -3.17 0.48 2.15
N THR A 30 -2.33 1.41 1.74
CA THR A 30 -1.02 1.12 1.16
C THR A 30 0.08 1.96 1.83
N GLY A 31 1.30 1.81 1.40
CA GLY A 31 2.42 2.63 1.86
C GLY A 31 2.63 2.60 3.37
N GLY A 32 2.95 3.77 3.92
CA GLY A 32 3.24 3.95 5.34
C GLY A 32 2.05 3.66 6.27
N ALA A 33 0.82 3.95 5.85
CA ALA A 33 -0.39 3.69 6.64
C ALA A 33 -0.65 2.19 6.81
N SER A 34 -0.41 1.39 5.76
CA SER A 34 -0.48 -0.08 5.85
C SER A 34 0.59 -0.64 6.80
N GLN A 35 1.83 -0.15 6.72
CA GLN A 35 2.93 -0.56 7.60
C GLN A 35 2.66 -0.18 9.06
N LEU A 36 2.08 0.99 9.30
CA LEU A 36 1.70 1.46 10.63
C LEU A 36 0.65 0.53 11.27
N LEU A 37 -0.40 0.14 10.55
CA LEU A 37 -1.40 -0.81 11.05
C LEU A 37 -0.85 -2.22 11.26
N ARG A 38 0.20 -2.61 10.54
CA ARG A 38 0.91 -3.88 10.76
C ARG A 38 1.85 -3.83 11.97
N GLY A 39 2.05 -2.66 12.57
CA GLY A 39 3.03 -2.48 13.66
C GLY A 39 4.49 -2.46 13.19
N LEU A 40 4.73 -2.30 11.89
CA LEU A 40 6.07 -2.24 11.28
C LEU A 40 6.65 -0.81 11.25
N ARG A 41 5.85 0.17 11.64
CA ARG A 41 6.24 1.58 11.82
C ARG A 41 5.53 2.19 13.01
N GLU A 42 6.14 3.18 13.63
CA GLU A 42 5.53 3.97 14.70
C GLU A 42 4.67 5.12 14.16
N SER A 43 5.01 5.63 12.96
CA SER A 43 4.28 6.73 12.32
C SER A 43 4.50 6.78 10.81
N THR A 44 3.60 7.52 10.13
CA THR A 44 3.72 7.88 8.72
C THR A 44 3.46 9.37 8.51
N LEU A 45 3.94 9.92 7.40
CA LEU A 45 3.62 11.31 6.99
C LEU A 45 2.31 11.37 6.20
N ASP A 46 2.01 10.31 5.45
CA ASP A 46 0.92 10.26 4.50
C ASP A 46 0.02 9.04 4.79
N ILE A 47 -1.27 9.20 4.55
CA ILE A 47 -2.26 8.13 4.51
C ILE A 47 -2.57 7.86 3.05
N ASP A 48 -1.92 6.84 2.49
CA ASP A 48 -2.15 6.39 1.13
C ASP A 48 -3.24 5.33 1.11
N LEU A 49 -4.30 5.55 0.33
CA LEU A 49 -5.45 4.65 0.27
C LEU A 49 -6.14 4.68 -1.08
N THR A 50 -6.99 3.69 -1.34
CA THR A 50 -7.91 3.66 -2.47
C THR A 50 -9.22 2.96 -2.07
N PHE A 51 -10.31 3.19 -2.82
CA PHE A 51 -11.63 2.63 -2.55
C PHE A 51 -12.10 1.72 -3.68
N GLU A 52 -12.88 0.72 -3.34
CA GLU A 52 -13.60 -0.12 -4.29
C GLU A 52 -15.01 -0.43 -3.74
N PRO A 53 -16.10 -0.01 -4.41
CA PRO A 53 -16.14 0.90 -5.56
C PRO A 53 -15.69 2.33 -5.22
N GLU A 54 -15.41 3.14 -6.24
CA GLU A 54 -15.18 4.58 -6.05
C GLU A 54 -16.42 5.24 -5.46
N SER A 55 -16.21 6.21 -4.56
CA SER A 55 -17.28 6.91 -3.85
C SER A 55 -16.97 8.39 -3.73
N ASP A 56 -17.82 9.21 -4.37
CA ASP A 56 -17.71 10.66 -4.32
C ASP A 56 -17.90 11.21 -2.90
N GLU A 57 -18.75 10.56 -2.09
CA GLU A 57 -18.95 10.95 -0.69
C GLU A 57 -17.69 10.74 0.13
N LEU A 58 -17.02 9.60 -0.04
CA LEU A 58 -15.76 9.30 0.63
C LEU A 58 -14.66 10.26 0.17
N LEU A 59 -14.58 10.57 -1.12
CA LEU A 59 -13.62 11.53 -1.66
C LEU A 59 -13.80 12.93 -1.04
N ARG A 60 -15.04 13.44 -0.98
CA ARG A 60 -15.36 14.75 -0.37
C ARG A 60 -15.06 14.75 1.13
N SER A 61 -15.46 13.70 1.83
CA SER A 61 -15.18 13.56 3.26
C SER A 61 -13.67 13.53 3.54
N MET A 62 -12.91 12.82 2.72
CA MET A 62 -11.45 12.75 2.83
C MET A 62 -10.80 14.13 2.70
N VAL A 63 -11.25 14.97 1.76
CA VAL A 63 -10.74 16.35 1.61
C VAL A 63 -10.98 17.15 2.89
N SER A 64 -12.18 17.09 3.45
CA SER A 64 -12.53 17.80 4.69
C SER A 64 -11.73 17.28 5.90
N LEU A 65 -11.55 15.96 6.00
CA LEU A 65 -10.78 15.32 7.08
C LEU A 65 -9.29 15.65 7.02
N LYS A 66 -8.73 15.75 5.80
CA LYS A 66 -7.34 16.16 5.55
C LYS A 66 -7.04 17.52 6.18
N GLU A 67 -7.96 18.47 6.10
CA GLU A 67 -7.82 19.79 6.69
C GLU A 67 -8.07 19.77 8.19
N TRP A 68 -9.18 19.17 8.61
CA TRP A 68 -9.61 19.17 10.01
C TRP A 68 -8.62 18.42 10.93
N GLN A 69 -8.12 17.28 10.50
CA GLN A 69 -7.13 16.51 11.28
C GLN A 69 -5.68 16.90 11.00
N SER A 70 -5.43 17.84 10.08
CA SER A 70 -4.09 18.26 9.66
C SER A 70 -3.21 17.07 9.24
N VAL A 71 -3.79 16.09 8.54
CA VAL A 71 -3.10 14.91 7.99
C VAL A 71 -2.91 15.06 6.48
N ASN A 72 -1.90 14.40 5.93
CA ASN A 72 -1.81 14.23 4.48
C ASN A 72 -2.50 12.92 4.08
N VAL A 73 -3.42 13.00 3.12
CA VAL A 73 -4.15 11.84 2.60
C VAL A 73 -4.10 11.89 1.08
N GLU A 74 -3.80 10.76 0.46
CA GLU A 74 -3.67 10.65 -0.98
C GLU A 74 -4.42 9.41 -1.50
N ILE A 75 -5.10 9.57 -2.65
CA ILE A 75 -5.67 8.44 -3.38
C ILE A 75 -4.57 7.84 -4.23
N VAL A 76 -3.95 6.80 -3.72
CA VAL A 76 -2.82 6.14 -4.35
C VAL A 76 -2.97 4.63 -4.25
N SER A 77 -2.74 3.96 -5.37
CA SER A 77 -2.64 2.51 -5.43
C SER A 77 -1.28 2.09 -6.00
N PRO A 78 -0.64 1.04 -5.48
CA PRO A 78 0.60 0.52 -6.06
C PRO A 78 0.51 0.22 -7.57
N VAL A 79 -0.68 -0.16 -8.04
CA VAL A 79 -0.92 -0.47 -9.47
C VAL A 79 -0.93 0.77 -10.37
N HIS A 80 -0.82 1.97 -9.83
CA HIS A 80 -0.56 3.17 -10.63
C HIS A 80 0.91 3.24 -11.09
N PHE A 81 1.81 2.56 -10.40
CA PHE A 81 3.26 2.65 -10.60
C PHE A 81 3.88 1.37 -11.15
N VAL A 82 3.31 0.21 -10.85
CA VAL A 82 3.78 -1.10 -11.28
C VAL A 82 2.61 -1.98 -11.74
N PRO A 83 2.85 -3.00 -12.58
CA PRO A 83 1.80 -3.95 -12.95
C PRO A 83 1.16 -4.60 -11.71
N ALA A 84 -0.17 -4.74 -11.74
CA ALA A 84 -0.86 -5.56 -10.76
C ALA A 84 -0.38 -7.01 -10.86
N LEU A 85 0.12 -7.56 -9.76
CA LEU A 85 0.57 -8.95 -9.75
C LEU A 85 -0.63 -9.91 -9.82
N PRO A 86 -0.54 -11.03 -10.55
CA PRO A 86 -1.64 -11.98 -10.67
C PRO A 86 -2.21 -12.38 -9.30
N GLY A 87 -3.54 -12.35 -9.17
CA GLY A 87 -4.24 -12.69 -7.92
C GLY A 87 -4.05 -11.68 -6.76
N TRP A 88 -3.70 -10.44 -7.05
CA TRP A 88 -3.44 -9.42 -6.01
C TRP A 88 -4.64 -9.19 -5.08
N ARG A 89 -5.89 -9.27 -5.58
CA ARG A 89 -7.08 -9.08 -4.75
C ARG A 89 -7.22 -10.13 -3.66
N ASP A 90 -6.85 -11.38 -3.95
CA ASP A 90 -6.92 -12.48 -3.00
C ASP A 90 -5.84 -12.40 -1.91
N ARG A 91 -4.79 -11.59 -2.16
CA ARG A 91 -3.72 -11.31 -1.19
C ARG A 91 -3.93 -10.03 -0.40
N CYS A 92 -4.99 -9.28 -0.68
CA CYS A 92 -5.39 -8.17 0.18
C CYS A 92 -5.93 -8.71 1.50
N GLU A 93 -5.39 -8.24 2.61
CA GLU A 93 -5.70 -8.78 3.93
C GLU A 93 -6.72 -7.90 4.65
N PHE A 94 -7.83 -8.49 5.09
CA PHE A 94 -8.83 -7.81 5.90
C PHE A 94 -8.25 -7.41 7.26
N VAL A 95 -8.47 -6.16 7.66
CA VAL A 95 -8.01 -5.60 8.95
C VAL A 95 -9.18 -5.45 9.90
N MET A 96 -10.20 -4.69 9.49
CA MET A 96 -11.35 -4.36 10.34
C MET A 96 -12.56 -3.92 9.52
N GLN A 97 -13.74 -4.01 10.14
CA GLN A 97 -14.97 -3.43 9.62
C GLN A 97 -15.37 -2.23 10.48
N ILE A 98 -15.62 -1.08 9.85
CA ILE A 98 -16.14 0.12 10.50
C ILE A 98 -17.40 0.56 9.75
N GLY A 99 -18.56 0.28 10.30
CA GLY A 99 -19.82 0.53 9.60
C GLY A 99 -19.87 -0.18 8.24
N LYS A 100 -20.03 0.58 7.17
CA LYS A 100 -20.05 0.06 5.79
C LYS A 100 -18.66 0.01 5.13
N LEU A 101 -17.62 0.45 5.84
CA LEU A 101 -16.24 0.48 5.34
C LEU A 101 -15.48 -0.76 5.81
N ALA A 102 -15.11 -1.62 4.86
CA ALA A 102 -14.17 -2.72 5.10
C ALA A 102 -12.75 -2.21 4.84
N VAL A 103 -11.91 -2.18 5.88
CA VAL A 103 -10.50 -1.75 5.77
C VAL A 103 -9.63 -2.97 5.51
N LEU A 104 -8.81 -2.89 4.48
CA LEU A 104 -7.88 -3.95 4.08
C LEU A 104 -6.47 -3.37 3.91
N HIS A 105 -5.46 -4.21 4.12
CA HIS A 105 -4.14 -3.96 3.54
C HIS A 105 -4.19 -4.29 2.05
N PHE A 106 -3.65 -3.41 1.22
CA PHE A 106 -3.41 -3.75 -0.18
C PHE A 106 -2.42 -4.91 -0.29
N ASP A 107 -2.44 -5.67 -1.39
CA ASP A 107 -1.52 -6.79 -1.66
C ASP A 107 -0.06 -6.44 -1.29
N PRO A 108 0.55 -7.12 -0.32
CA PRO A 108 1.89 -6.80 0.14
C PRO A 108 2.96 -7.02 -0.93
N TYR A 109 2.74 -7.97 -1.87
CA TYR A 109 3.67 -8.24 -2.96
C TYR A 109 3.71 -7.10 -3.98
N THR A 110 2.54 -6.59 -4.38
CA THR A 110 2.47 -5.41 -5.29
C THR A 110 3.01 -4.16 -4.59
N GLN A 111 2.78 -3.99 -3.27
CA GLN A 111 3.39 -2.91 -2.50
C GLN A 111 4.92 -3.03 -2.47
N ALA A 112 5.46 -4.22 -2.23
CA ALA A 112 6.90 -4.46 -2.25
C ALA A 112 7.50 -4.18 -3.62
N LEU A 113 6.86 -4.62 -4.70
CA LEU A 113 7.31 -4.35 -6.07
C LEU A 113 7.37 -2.86 -6.38
N SER A 114 6.33 -2.10 -6.02
CA SER A 114 6.28 -0.64 -6.19
C SER A 114 7.39 0.08 -5.40
N LYS A 115 7.73 -0.41 -4.21
CA LYS A 115 8.81 0.13 -3.39
C LYS A 115 10.19 -0.20 -3.95
N LEU A 116 10.38 -1.40 -4.50
CA LEU A 116 11.61 -1.81 -5.19
C LEU A 116 11.86 -0.95 -6.44
N GLU A 117 10.80 -0.61 -7.16
CA GLU A 117 10.87 0.26 -8.34
C GLU A 117 11.36 1.67 -7.95
N ARG A 118 10.78 2.28 -6.90
CA ARG A 118 11.19 3.62 -6.44
C ARG A 118 12.58 3.66 -5.83
N GLY A 119 12.98 2.62 -5.11
CA GLY A 119 14.32 2.43 -4.59
C GLY A 119 14.78 3.40 -3.50
N HIS A 120 13.88 4.17 -2.87
CA HIS A 120 14.25 5.07 -1.78
C HIS A 120 14.66 4.29 -0.52
N VAL A 121 15.51 4.88 0.32
CA VAL A 121 16.00 4.24 1.56
C VAL A 121 14.84 3.74 2.44
N ARG A 122 13.79 4.56 2.63
CA ARG A 122 12.60 4.16 3.39
C ARG A 122 11.83 3.00 2.75
N ASP A 123 11.75 3.00 1.41
CA ASP A 123 11.07 1.93 0.68
C ASP A 123 11.81 0.59 0.88
N MET A 124 13.13 0.62 0.86
CA MET A 124 13.94 -0.57 1.14
C MET A 124 13.77 -1.07 2.57
N GLN A 125 13.71 -0.17 3.56
CA GLN A 125 13.42 -0.53 4.94
C GLN A 125 12.04 -1.21 5.08
N ASP A 126 11.01 -0.68 4.39
CA ASP A 126 9.69 -1.28 4.39
C ASP A 126 9.66 -2.67 3.75
N VAL A 127 10.36 -2.84 2.61
CA VAL A 127 10.48 -4.15 1.94
C VAL A 127 11.19 -5.15 2.85
N GLN A 128 12.29 -4.75 3.50
CA GLN A 128 13.00 -5.60 4.45
C GLN A 128 12.13 -6.00 5.64
N ALA A 129 11.32 -5.07 6.17
CA ALA A 129 10.38 -5.39 7.24
C ALA A 129 9.31 -6.40 6.79
N LEU A 130 8.73 -6.24 5.59
CA LEU A 130 7.78 -7.20 5.03
C LEU A 130 8.38 -8.60 4.84
N VAL A 131 9.63 -8.68 4.41
CA VAL A 131 10.35 -9.95 4.25
C VAL A 131 10.71 -10.54 5.62
N GLY A 132 11.24 -9.74 6.53
CA GLY A 132 11.63 -10.19 7.88
C GLY A 132 10.44 -10.77 8.67
N GLU A 133 9.27 -10.17 8.55
CA GLU A 133 8.02 -10.67 9.15
C GLU A 133 7.34 -11.76 8.32
N ARG A 134 7.97 -12.25 7.25
CA ARG A 134 7.45 -13.31 6.36
C ARG A 134 6.10 -12.98 5.70
N ILE A 135 5.76 -11.71 5.59
CA ILE A 135 4.56 -11.23 4.88
C ILE A 135 4.81 -11.32 3.38
N VAL A 136 6.04 -11.07 2.94
CA VAL A 136 6.48 -11.23 1.56
C VAL A 136 7.62 -12.25 1.50
N ASP A 137 7.40 -13.28 0.69
CA ASP A 137 8.42 -14.25 0.31
C ASP A 137 9.14 -13.73 -0.96
N PRO A 138 10.46 -13.48 -0.92
CA PRO A 138 11.20 -12.97 -2.07
C PRO A 138 11.14 -13.86 -3.31
N VAL A 139 11.15 -15.18 -3.13
CA VAL A 139 11.07 -16.14 -4.25
C VAL A 139 9.70 -16.08 -4.91
N ARG A 140 8.65 -16.01 -4.10
CA ARG A 140 7.27 -15.85 -4.61
C ARG A 140 7.09 -14.49 -5.29
N LEU A 141 7.64 -13.41 -4.74
CA LEU A 141 7.62 -12.09 -5.39
C LEU A 141 8.24 -12.14 -6.78
N ARG A 142 9.41 -12.76 -6.91
CA ARG A 142 10.09 -12.94 -8.20
C ARG A 142 9.23 -13.73 -9.19
N THR A 143 8.56 -14.79 -8.75
CA THR A 143 7.67 -15.59 -9.60
C THR A 143 6.49 -14.75 -10.09
N LEU A 144 5.77 -14.07 -9.18
CA LEU A 144 4.65 -13.21 -9.53
C LEU A 144 5.05 -12.06 -10.46
N PHE A 145 6.23 -11.49 -10.24
CA PHE A 145 6.77 -10.43 -11.11
C PHE A 145 7.11 -10.97 -12.51
N ALA A 146 7.66 -12.18 -12.60
CA ALA A 146 7.95 -12.81 -13.90
C ALA A 146 6.68 -13.00 -14.73
N GLU A 147 5.57 -13.39 -14.09
CA GLU A 147 4.27 -13.53 -14.75
C GLU A 147 3.70 -12.18 -15.22
N ALA A 148 3.91 -11.10 -14.45
CA ALA A 148 3.43 -9.76 -14.77
C ALA A 148 4.37 -8.97 -15.70
N ARG A 149 5.56 -9.49 -16.01
CA ARG A 149 6.61 -8.76 -16.75
C ARG A 149 6.17 -8.27 -18.12
N SER A 150 5.32 -9.01 -18.80
CA SER A 150 4.77 -8.61 -20.11
C SER A 150 3.94 -7.33 -20.05
N GLU A 151 3.40 -6.97 -18.87
CA GLU A 151 2.60 -5.76 -18.69
C GLU A 151 3.44 -4.48 -18.48
N LEU A 152 4.77 -4.61 -18.34
CA LEU A 152 5.66 -3.46 -18.09
C LEU A 152 5.62 -2.41 -19.22
N PHE A 153 5.26 -2.80 -20.44
CA PHE A 153 5.11 -1.84 -21.56
C PHE A 153 4.06 -0.75 -21.27
N ARG A 154 3.12 -0.99 -20.35
CA ARG A 154 2.10 -0.02 -19.91
C ARG A 154 2.65 1.01 -18.92
N TYR A 155 3.86 0.81 -18.43
CA TYR A 155 4.53 1.62 -17.41
C TYR A 155 5.86 2.16 -17.96
N PRO A 156 5.83 3.13 -18.88
CA PRO A 156 7.03 3.59 -19.60
C PRO A 156 8.07 4.27 -18.70
N ALA A 157 7.71 4.67 -17.50
CA ALA A 157 8.64 5.24 -16.51
C ALA A 157 9.53 4.18 -15.86
N ILE A 158 9.16 2.89 -15.92
CA ILE A 158 9.93 1.78 -15.34
C ILE A 158 11.07 1.38 -16.27
N ASP A 159 12.28 1.28 -15.74
CA ASP A 159 13.34 0.52 -16.39
C ASP A 159 13.23 -0.97 -16.02
N PRO A 160 12.84 -1.85 -17.00
CA PRO A 160 12.60 -3.26 -16.70
C PRO A 160 13.84 -4.00 -16.20
N LYS A 161 15.05 -3.57 -16.59
CA LYS A 161 16.31 -4.19 -16.17
C LYS A 161 16.62 -3.85 -14.72
N SER A 162 16.49 -2.58 -14.36
CA SER A 162 16.73 -2.10 -12.99
C SER A 162 15.76 -2.76 -12.01
N LEU A 163 14.47 -2.82 -12.36
CA LEU A 163 13.46 -3.46 -11.51
C LEU A 163 13.72 -4.97 -11.36
N SER A 164 14.04 -5.68 -12.46
CA SER A 164 14.40 -7.10 -12.39
C SER A 164 15.60 -7.33 -11.47
N THR A 165 16.64 -6.49 -11.60
CA THR A 165 17.82 -6.56 -10.75
C THR A 165 17.49 -6.33 -9.26
N ALA A 166 16.58 -5.39 -8.96
CA ALA A 166 16.16 -5.13 -7.59
C ALA A 166 15.41 -6.33 -6.98
N VAL A 167 14.53 -6.96 -7.76
CA VAL A 167 13.80 -8.18 -7.34
C VAL A 167 14.79 -9.35 -7.13
N ASP A 168 15.76 -9.54 -8.02
CA ASP A 168 16.73 -10.63 -7.91
C ASP A 168 17.67 -10.45 -6.71
N ARG A 169 18.05 -9.21 -6.40
CA ARG A 169 18.86 -8.90 -5.19
C ARG A 169 18.12 -9.25 -3.91
N LEU A 170 16.81 -9.03 -3.86
CA LEU A 170 15.99 -9.37 -2.69
C LEU A 170 16.02 -10.88 -2.41
N VAL A 171 15.96 -11.71 -3.46
CA VAL A 171 16.10 -13.18 -3.35
C VAL A 171 17.49 -13.60 -2.89
N GLY A 172 18.54 -12.86 -3.25
CA GLY A 172 19.92 -13.15 -2.86
C GLY A 172 20.22 -12.89 -1.38
N VAL A 173 19.54 -11.94 -0.76
CA VAL A 173 19.72 -11.58 0.66
C VAL A 173 19.12 -12.64 1.59
N ASP A 174 18.10 -13.37 1.16
CA ASP A 174 17.45 -14.42 1.97
C ASP A 174 18.26 -15.73 2.05
N LYS A 175 19.43 -15.78 1.41
CA LYS A 175 20.33 -16.95 1.40
C LYS A 175 21.57 -16.80 2.29
N ALA A 176 21.70 -15.69 2.98
CA ALA A 176 22.79 -15.39 3.92
C ALA A 176 22.31 -15.41 5.36
#